data_e1a8686d82421779013be7e5005d216a
#
_entry.id   e1a8686d82421779013be7e5005d216a
#
_cell.length_a   1.000
_cell.length_b   1.000
_cell.length_c   1.000
_cell.angle_alpha   90.00
_cell.angle_beta   90.00
_cell.angle_gamma   90.00
#
_symmetry.space_group_name_H-M   'P 1'
#
loop_
_entity.id
_entity.type
_entity.pdbx_description
1 polymer ?
#
loop_
_entity_poly.entity_id
_entity_poly.type
_entity_poly.pdbx_seq_one_letter_code
_entity_poly.pdbx_strand_id
1 'polypeptide(L)'
;GTKALYFAPKASYAASADAVAEFAEMVDALHENGIECLMEFCFAPGTPSGFVLQVLHHWQLRYQIDGFHLVGDASLAEEASKDALLRKTKLIFLGFDGARIYQGKRPWFRNLGEHNQGYQYHIRRFLKGDEGSLSDFTYYLRRSPETHGVINYLADHDGFTLYDSVSYEQKHNLDNGEDNMDGSNENLTWNCGAEGVTRKPAVRALRLRQLKNAVLMLMTSQGTPLIYGGDEFGNSQKGNNNAWCQDNK
;
A
#
# COMPACT_ATOMS: atom_id res chain seq x y z
N GLY A 1 -6.07 -7.01 21.93
CA GLY A 1 -5.25 -6.33 20.97
C GLY A 1 -3.89 -6.00 21.54
N THR A 2 -2.84 -6.37 20.85
CA THR A 2 -1.46 -6.01 21.24
C THR A 2 -1.33 -4.49 21.14
N LYS A 3 -0.94 -3.82 22.22
CA LYS A 3 -0.65 -2.39 22.18
C LYS A 3 0.55 -2.18 21.25
N ALA A 4 0.41 -1.37 20.21
CA ALA A 4 1.52 -1.03 19.33
C ALA A 4 2.59 -0.28 20.12
N LEU A 5 3.82 -0.78 20.08
CA LEU A 5 4.99 -0.08 20.60
C LEU A 5 5.57 0.75 19.46
N TYR A 6 5.20 2.04 19.42
CA TYR A 6 5.61 2.93 18.32
C TYR A 6 7.12 3.26 18.29
N PHE A 7 7.89 2.92 19.33
CA PHE A 7 9.29 3.34 19.47
C PHE A 7 10.31 2.18 19.50
N ALA A 8 9.88 0.96 19.19
CA ALA A 8 10.77 -0.19 19.18
C ALA A 8 10.40 -1.21 18.10
N PRO A 9 11.40 -1.86 17.47
CA PRO A 9 11.16 -3.02 16.63
C PRO A 9 10.48 -4.15 17.41
N LYS A 10 9.62 -4.92 16.74
CA LYS A 10 8.92 -6.03 17.37
C LYS A 10 9.86 -7.23 17.54
N ALA A 11 10.18 -7.59 18.78
CA ALA A 11 11.12 -8.66 19.09
C ALA A 11 10.78 -10.01 18.44
N SER A 12 9.48 -10.30 18.18
CA SER A 12 9.08 -11.55 17.52
C SER A 12 9.47 -11.64 16.04
N TYR A 13 9.93 -10.55 15.43
CA TYR A 13 10.43 -10.54 14.04
C TYR A 13 11.94 -10.67 13.96
N ALA A 14 12.64 -10.54 15.09
CA ALA A 14 14.08 -10.69 15.15
C ALA A 14 14.48 -12.17 15.26
N ALA A 15 15.57 -12.54 14.60
CA ALA A 15 16.20 -13.83 14.73
C ALA A 15 17.13 -13.89 15.95
N SER A 16 17.61 -12.74 16.42
CA SER A 16 18.48 -12.58 17.57
C SER A 16 17.74 -12.06 18.81
N ALA A 17 18.44 -12.01 19.94
CA ALA A 17 17.92 -11.41 21.18
C ALA A 17 17.90 -9.86 21.13
N ASP A 18 18.65 -9.24 20.22
CA ASP A 18 18.73 -7.78 20.04
C ASP A 18 18.03 -7.32 18.77
N ALA A 19 16.69 -7.21 18.87
CA ALA A 19 15.85 -6.73 17.77
C ALA A 19 16.20 -5.30 17.31
N VAL A 20 16.78 -4.50 18.19
CA VAL A 20 17.14 -3.11 17.88
C VAL A 20 18.38 -3.06 16.98
N ALA A 21 19.41 -3.81 17.32
CA ALA A 21 20.62 -3.91 16.50
C ALA A 21 20.31 -4.57 15.14
N GLU A 22 19.58 -5.68 15.15
CA GLU A 22 19.20 -6.42 13.94
C GLU A 22 18.38 -5.56 12.97
N PHE A 23 17.44 -4.75 13.47
CA PHE A 23 16.69 -3.83 12.63
C PHE A 23 17.59 -2.73 12.02
N ALA A 24 18.53 -2.18 12.80
CA ALA A 24 19.47 -1.19 12.28
C ALA A 24 20.37 -1.78 11.19
N GLU A 25 20.93 -2.98 11.41
CA GLU A 25 21.74 -3.71 10.42
C GLU A 25 20.96 -4.00 9.13
N MET A 26 19.68 -4.34 9.25
CA MET A 26 18.80 -4.54 8.08
C MET A 26 18.66 -3.25 7.26
N VAL A 27 18.39 -2.10 7.91
CA VAL A 27 18.27 -0.82 7.22
C VAL A 27 19.59 -0.42 6.56
N ASP A 28 20.70 -0.55 7.25
CA ASP A 28 22.04 -0.27 6.71
C ASP A 28 22.33 -1.14 5.47
N ALA A 29 22.01 -2.45 5.52
CA ALA A 29 22.17 -3.35 4.39
C ALA A 29 21.29 -2.96 3.18
N LEU A 30 20.07 -2.46 3.40
CA LEU A 30 19.23 -1.92 2.34
C LEU A 30 19.88 -0.68 1.72
N HIS A 31 20.35 0.25 2.53
CA HIS A 31 21.00 1.48 2.06
C HIS A 31 22.29 1.21 1.28
N GLU A 32 23.12 0.26 1.71
CA GLU A 32 24.32 -0.17 0.98
C GLU A 32 24.01 -0.69 -0.42
N ASN A 33 22.81 -1.21 -0.62
CA ASN A 33 22.32 -1.68 -1.92
C ASN A 33 21.45 -0.64 -2.67
N GLY A 34 21.39 0.61 -2.19
CA GLY A 34 20.64 1.69 -2.82
C GLY A 34 19.13 1.54 -2.70
N ILE A 35 18.66 0.80 -1.70
CA ILE A 35 17.24 0.55 -1.42
C ILE A 35 16.82 1.40 -0.22
N GLU A 36 15.80 2.23 -0.40
CA GLU A 36 15.21 3.01 0.69
C GLU A 36 14.27 2.16 1.54
N CYS A 37 14.25 2.42 2.83
CA CYS A 37 13.37 1.76 3.79
C CYS A 37 12.23 2.70 4.19
N LEU A 38 10.98 2.32 3.90
CA LEU A 38 9.78 3.04 4.33
C LEU A 38 9.01 2.21 5.35
N MET A 39 8.47 2.86 6.37
CA MET A 39 7.65 2.21 7.40
C MET A 39 6.21 2.67 7.34
N GLU A 40 5.28 1.74 7.58
CA GLU A 40 3.88 2.08 7.74
C GLU A 40 3.51 2.20 9.22
N PHE A 41 2.76 3.24 9.55
CA PHE A 41 2.18 3.43 10.88
C PHE A 41 0.68 3.73 10.79
N CYS A 42 -0.10 2.97 11.56
CA CYS A 42 -1.52 3.24 11.77
C CYS A 42 -1.71 3.96 13.11
N PHE A 43 -2.28 5.15 13.06
CA PHE A 43 -2.64 5.93 14.25
C PHE A 43 -4.15 5.97 14.41
N ALA A 44 -4.62 5.74 15.64
CA ALA A 44 -6.04 5.85 15.94
C ALA A 44 -6.53 7.30 15.67
N PRO A 45 -7.79 7.46 15.23
CA PRO A 45 -8.39 8.79 15.08
C PRO A 45 -8.25 9.63 16.36
N GLY A 46 -7.89 10.90 16.22
CA GLY A 46 -7.65 11.81 17.34
C GLY A 46 -6.30 11.65 18.03
N THR A 47 -5.38 10.82 17.50
CA THR A 47 -4.00 10.77 18.03
C THR A 47 -3.35 12.16 17.89
N PRO A 48 -2.78 12.74 19.00
CA PRO A 48 -2.15 14.05 18.93
C PRO A 48 -1.00 14.10 17.92
N SER A 49 -0.99 15.09 17.03
CA SER A 49 0.06 15.26 16.02
C SER A 49 1.47 15.32 16.59
N GLY A 50 1.63 15.96 17.76
CA GLY A 50 2.91 15.99 18.48
C GLY A 50 3.45 14.61 18.84
N PHE A 51 2.58 13.67 19.22
CA PHE A 51 2.98 12.28 19.44
C PHE A 51 3.40 11.60 18.14
N VAL A 52 2.61 11.79 17.07
CA VAL A 52 2.95 11.24 15.74
C VAL A 52 4.32 11.73 15.30
N LEU A 53 4.57 13.05 15.36
CA LEU A 53 5.87 13.62 15.00
C LEU A 53 7.02 13.05 15.83
N GLN A 54 6.84 12.84 17.13
CA GLN A 54 7.86 12.18 17.98
C GLN A 54 8.17 10.75 17.50
N VAL A 55 7.17 9.99 17.11
CA VAL A 55 7.36 8.64 16.53
C VAL A 55 8.20 8.73 15.25
N LEU A 56 7.81 9.60 14.31
CA LEU A 56 8.50 9.74 13.03
C LEU A 56 9.95 10.21 13.21
N HIS A 57 10.19 11.20 14.09
CA HIS A 57 11.54 11.65 14.42
C HIS A 57 12.40 10.54 15.02
N HIS A 58 11.84 9.71 15.91
CA HIS A 58 12.55 8.59 16.51
C HIS A 58 13.10 7.64 15.44
N TRP A 59 12.26 7.22 14.49
CA TRP A 59 12.66 6.27 13.46
C TRP A 59 13.60 6.90 12.43
N GLN A 60 13.32 8.13 12.04
CA GLN A 60 14.15 8.84 11.06
C GLN A 60 15.53 9.16 11.62
N LEU A 61 15.65 9.62 12.88
CA LEU A 61 16.94 9.99 13.48
C LEU A 61 17.76 8.79 13.94
N ARG A 62 17.09 7.73 14.45
CA ARG A 62 17.78 6.57 15.00
C ARG A 62 18.17 5.55 13.94
N TYR A 63 17.29 5.30 12.98
CA TYR A 63 17.44 4.22 11.99
C TYR A 63 17.55 4.75 10.55
N GLN A 64 17.56 6.05 10.36
CA GLN A 64 17.66 6.69 9.05
C GLN A 64 16.55 6.26 8.07
N ILE A 65 15.34 6.02 8.59
CA ILE A 65 14.18 5.66 7.77
C ILE A 65 13.90 6.77 6.76
N ASP A 66 13.76 6.41 5.47
CA ASP A 66 13.62 7.32 4.34
C ASP A 66 12.22 7.86 4.15
N GLY A 67 11.23 7.15 4.66
CA GLY A 67 9.84 7.58 4.52
C GLY A 67 8.86 6.82 5.39
N PHE A 68 7.65 7.37 5.43
CA PHE A 68 6.56 6.82 6.22
C PHE A 68 5.27 6.79 5.40
N HIS A 69 4.56 5.67 5.43
CA HIS A 69 3.17 5.60 5.05
C HIS A 69 2.32 5.73 6.31
N LEU A 70 1.47 6.76 6.36
CA LEU A 70 0.71 7.11 7.54
C LEU A 70 -0.78 6.87 7.30
N VAL A 71 -1.33 5.94 8.05
CA VAL A 71 -2.76 5.65 8.09
C VAL A 71 -3.35 6.32 9.33
N GLY A 72 -4.28 7.26 9.13
CA GLY A 72 -4.86 8.04 10.22
C GLY A 72 -5.57 9.29 9.69
N ASP A 73 -5.69 10.31 10.54
CA ASP A 73 -6.38 11.55 10.18
C ASP A 73 -5.65 12.31 9.07
N ALA A 74 -6.39 12.79 8.08
CA ALA A 74 -5.85 13.57 6.95
C ALA A 74 -5.12 14.87 7.38
N SER A 75 -5.43 15.40 8.57
CA SER A 75 -4.73 16.55 9.16
C SER A 75 -3.25 16.28 9.44
N LEU A 76 -2.86 15.02 9.64
CA LEU A 76 -1.46 14.63 9.87
C LEU A 76 -0.56 15.00 8.69
N ALA A 77 -1.09 14.98 7.45
CA ALA A 77 -0.34 15.38 6.27
C ALA A 77 0.09 16.86 6.32
N GLU A 78 -0.81 17.74 6.77
CA GLU A 78 -0.53 19.17 6.91
C GLU A 78 0.50 19.42 8.01
N GLU A 79 0.34 18.77 9.17
CA GLU A 79 1.25 18.92 10.31
C GLU A 79 2.66 18.38 9.97
N ALA A 80 2.75 17.18 9.43
CA ALA A 80 4.03 16.56 9.08
C ALA A 80 4.74 17.30 7.94
N SER A 81 4.00 17.89 6.99
CA SER A 81 4.60 18.68 5.89
C SER A 81 5.28 19.98 6.35
N LYS A 82 4.90 20.51 7.53
CA LYS A 82 5.49 21.72 8.13
C LYS A 82 6.72 21.41 8.98
N ASP A 83 6.95 20.13 9.29
CA ASP A 83 8.06 19.73 10.15
C ASP A 83 9.41 19.85 9.43
N ALA A 84 10.35 20.56 10.05
CA ALA A 84 11.64 20.86 9.45
C ALA A 84 12.55 19.63 9.33
N LEU A 85 12.45 18.68 10.24
CA LEU A 85 13.23 17.43 10.21
C LEU A 85 12.72 16.49 9.11
N LEU A 86 11.40 16.47 8.87
CA LEU A 86 10.77 15.58 7.90
C LEU A 86 10.72 16.14 6.47
N ARG A 87 11.24 17.35 6.22
CA ARG A 87 11.13 18.01 4.90
C ARG A 87 11.73 17.23 3.72
N LYS A 88 12.67 16.30 3.98
CA LYS A 88 13.27 15.41 2.97
C LYS A 88 12.80 13.96 3.09
N THR A 89 12.05 13.64 4.13
CA THR A 89 11.50 12.31 4.38
C THR A 89 10.25 12.12 3.54
N LYS A 90 10.11 10.99 2.88
CA LYS A 90 8.91 10.67 2.09
C LYS A 90 7.73 10.42 3.02
N LEU A 91 6.62 11.13 2.82
CA LEU A 91 5.43 11.06 3.65
C LEU A 91 4.24 10.67 2.76
N ILE A 92 3.75 9.46 2.92
CA ILE A 92 2.68 8.88 2.11
C ILE A 92 1.41 8.81 2.94
N PHE A 93 0.28 9.24 2.36
CA PHE A 93 -1.04 9.24 2.99
C PHE A 93 -2.09 8.73 2.02
N LEU A 94 -3.21 8.23 2.53
CA LEU A 94 -4.36 7.81 1.72
C LEU A 94 -5.00 8.98 0.94
N GLY A 95 -4.98 10.17 1.52
CA GLY A 95 -5.49 11.38 0.87
C GLY A 95 -5.22 12.63 1.68
N PHE A 96 -5.01 13.74 0.98
CA PHE A 96 -4.82 15.08 1.54
C PHE A 96 -5.04 16.13 0.47
N ASP A 97 -5.29 17.37 0.89
CA ASP A 97 -5.41 18.51 -0.01
C ASP A 97 -4.04 19.22 -0.17
N GLY A 98 -3.28 18.80 -1.17
CA GLY A 98 -1.97 19.39 -1.48
C GLY A 98 -2.05 20.85 -1.88
N ALA A 99 -3.14 21.31 -2.51
CA ALA A 99 -3.33 22.71 -2.86
C ALA A 99 -3.50 23.57 -1.61
N ARG A 100 -4.24 23.10 -0.62
CA ARG A 100 -4.40 23.74 0.69
C ARG A 100 -3.07 23.78 1.46
N ILE A 101 -2.36 22.63 1.55
CA ILE A 101 -1.09 22.53 2.29
C ILE A 101 -0.06 23.51 1.73
N TYR A 102 0.09 23.58 0.42
CA TYR A 102 1.08 24.44 -0.23
C TYR A 102 0.52 25.80 -0.70
N GLN A 103 -0.73 26.13 -0.36
CA GLN A 103 -1.38 27.41 -0.72
C GLN A 103 -1.30 27.71 -2.22
N GLY A 104 -1.50 26.68 -3.05
CA GLY A 104 -1.40 26.78 -4.51
C GLY A 104 0.02 26.97 -5.06
N LYS A 105 1.05 26.94 -4.21
CA LYS A 105 2.46 27.06 -4.64
C LYS A 105 3.08 25.67 -4.87
N ARG A 106 4.03 25.61 -5.78
CA ARG A 106 4.83 24.39 -5.98
C ARG A 106 5.81 24.24 -4.81
N PRO A 107 5.82 23.08 -4.10
CA PRO A 107 6.76 22.87 -2.99
C PRO A 107 8.22 22.78 -3.47
N TRP A 108 9.15 23.23 -2.64
CA TRP A 108 10.59 23.05 -2.87
C TRP A 108 11.00 21.58 -2.82
N PHE A 109 10.41 20.83 -1.88
CA PHE A 109 10.58 19.39 -1.74
C PHE A 109 9.22 18.73 -1.93
N ARG A 110 9.10 17.87 -2.92
CA ARG A 110 7.90 17.07 -3.18
C ARG A 110 7.96 15.77 -2.38
N ASN A 111 7.98 15.90 -1.06
CA ASN A 111 8.09 14.77 -0.14
C ASN A 111 6.75 14.16 0.24
N LEU A 112 5.62 14.78 -0.14
CA LEU A 112 4.30 14.19 0.05
C LEU A 112 3.96 13.24 -1.11
N GLY A 113 3.38 12.08 -0.76
CA GLY A 113 2.86 11.10 -1.68
C GLY A 113 1.43 10.71 -1.32
N GLU A 114 0.59 10.54 -2.32
CA GLU A 114 -0.75 9.97 -2.17
C GLU A 114 -0.70 8.48 -2.46
N HIS A 115 -1.11 7.64 -1.49
CA HIS A 115 -1.41 6.23 -1.72
C HIS A 115 -2.73 6.18 -2.51
N ASN A 116 -2.62 5.99 -3.83
CA ASN A 116 -3.67 6.32 -4.80
C ASN A 116 -4.74 5.21 -4.88
N GLN A 117 -5.62 5.16 -3.90
CA GLN A 117 -6.75 4.22 -3.87
C GLN A 117 -7.68 4.38 -5.10
N GLY A 118 -7.80 5.61 -5.60
CA GLY A 118 -8.58 5.87 -6.83
C GLY A 118 -8.00 5.14 -8.04
N TYR A 119 -6.67 5.04 -8.14
CA TYR A 119 -6.02 4.25 -9.19
C TYR A 119 -6.43 2.77 -9.11
N GLN A 120 -6.28 2.15 -7.93
CA GLN A 120 -6.69 0.77 -7.72
C GLN A 120 -8.15 0.55 -8.12
N TYR A 121 -9.05 1.39 -7.63
CA TYR A 121 -10.49 1.30 -7.89
C TYR A 121 -10.81 1.36 -9.39
N HIS A 122 -10.36 2.39 -10.07
CA HIS A 122 -10.75 2.63 -11.46
C HIS A 122 -10.02 1.73 -12.45
N ILE A 123 -8.75 1.37 -12.19
CA ILE A 123 -8.02 0.45 -13.07
C ILE A 123 -8.52 -0.99 -12.93
N ARG A 124 -8.89 -1.43 -11.73
CA ARG A 124 -9.54 -2.74 -11.54
C ARG A 124 -10.88 -2.82 -12.27
N ARG A 125 -11.71 -1.78 -12.23
CA ARG A 125 -12.96 -1.70 -12.99
C ARG A 125 -12.72 -1.82 -14.50
N PHE A 126 -11.73 -1.12 -15.02
CA PHE A 126 -11.36 -1.20 -16.43
C PHE A 126 -10.84 -2.59 -16.80
N LEU A 127 -9.98 -3.20 -16.00
CA LEU A 127 -9.46 -4.57 -16.20
C LEU A 127 -10.58 -5.62 -16.18
N LYS A 128 -11.57 -5.44 -15.33
CA LYS A 128 -12.75 -6.28 -15.23
C LYS A 128 -13.69 -6.12 -16.46
N GLY A 129 -13.62 -4.99 -17.14
CA GLY A 129 -14.47 -4.68 -18.31
C GLY A 129 -15.77 -3.98 -17.96
N ASP A 130 -15.83 -3.26 -16.84
CA ASP A 130 -17.04 -2.50 -16.46
C ASP A 130 -17.32 -1.40 -17.48
N GLU A 131 -18.58 -1.24 -17.84
CA GLU A 131 -19.03 -0.19 -18.78
C GLU A 131 -18.71 1.20 -18.23
N GLY A 132 -18.38 2.14 -19.14
CA GLY A 132 -18.10 3.53 -18.80
C GLY A 132 -16.76 3.77 -18.09
N SER A 133 -15.92 2.75 -17.89
CA SER A 133 -14.66 2.87 -17.15
C SER A 133 -13.51 3.55 -17.91
N LEU A 134 -13.65 3.79 -19.23
CA LEU A 134 -12.56 4.32 -20.08
C LEU A 134 -12.13 5.75 -19.71
N SER A 135 -13.06 6.61 -19.34
CA SER A 135 -12.75 7.99 -18.95
C SER A 135 -11.86 8.04 -17.71
N ASP A 136 -12.27 7.28 -16.68
CA ASP A 136 -11.54 7.21 -15.42
C ASP A 136 -10.18 6.52 -15.62
N PHE A 137 -10.14 5.43 -16.40
CA PHE A 137 -8.89 4.78 -16.77
C PHE A 137 -7.90 5.77 -17.37
N THR A 138 -8.31 6.56 -18.36
CA THR A 138 -7.43 7.53 -19.03
C THR A 138 -7.00 8.68 -18.10
N TYR A 139 -7.86 9.07 -17.14
CA TYR A 139 -7.52 10.06 -16.14
C TYR A 139 -6.43 9.53 -15.17
N TYR A 140 -6.66 8.36 -14.59
CA TYR A 140 -5.72 7.80 -13.61
C TYR A 140 -4.38 7.38 -14.21
N LEU A 141 -4.36 6.96 -15.47
CA LEU A 141 -3.12 6.63 -16.18
C LEU A 141 -2.17 7.84 -16.30
N ARG A 142 -2.72 9.05 -16.41
CA ARG A 142 -1.98 10.31 -16.66
C ARG A 142 -1.89 11.21 -15.43
N ARG A 143 -2.51 10.81 -14.32
CA ARG A 143 -2.59 11.65 -13.14
C ARG A 143 -1.21 11.92 -12.54
N SER A 144 -0.80 13.18 -12.54
CA SER A 144 0.48 13.64 -12.01
C SER A 144 0.33 15.04 -11.41
N PRO A 145 -0.15 15.16 -10.16
CA PRO A 145 -0.30 16.44 -9.47
C PRO A 145 1.04 17.18 -9.35
N GLU A 146 1.01 18.52 -9.40
CA GLU A 146 2.22 19.34 -9.26
C GLU A 146 2.74 19.41 -7.83
N THR A 147 1.85 19.24 -6.83
CA THR A 147 2.16 19.42 -5.42
C THR A 147 2.73 18.19 -4.73
N HIS A 148 2.41 16.98 -5.23
CA HIS A 148 2.80 15.72 -4.58
C HIS A 148 3.00 14.60 -5.59
N GLY A 149 3.63 13.52 -5.15
CA GLY A 149 3.70 12.27 -5.90
C GLY A 149 2.41 11.46 -5.78
N VAL A 150 2.20 10.54 -6.71
CA VAL A 150 1.15 9.51 -6.60
C VAL A 150 1.80 8.14 -6.57
N ILE A 151 1.37 7.31 -5.63
CA ILE A 151 1.82 5.92 -5.49
C ILE A 151 0.69 5.05 -6.01
N ASN A 152 0.84 4.56 -7.24
CA ASN A 152 -0.17 3.75 -7.92
C ASN A 152 0.02 2.28 -7.55
N TYR A 153 -1.06 1.59 -7.26
CA TYR A 153 -1.05 0.17 -6.94
C TYR A 153 -2.33 -0.52 -7.44
N LEU A 154 -2.26 -1.83 -7.58
CA LEU A 154 -3.42 -2.66 -7.89
C LEU A 154 -3.74 -3.66 -6.78
N ALA A 155 -2.75 -4.00 -5.98
CA ALA A 155 -2.88 -4.77 -4.76
C ALA A 155 -1.90 -4.22 -3.73
N ASP A 156 -2.24 -4.36 -2.46
CA ASP A 156 -1.40 -4.08 -1.31
C ASP A 156 -1.68 -5.13 -0.22
N HIS A 157 -1.27 -4.87 1.02
CA HIS A 157 -1.50 -5.78 2.15
C HIS A 157 -2.95 -5.79 2.64
N ASP A 158 -3.80 -4.87 2.17
CA ASP A 158 -5.23 -4.80 2.50
C ASP A 158 -6.08 -5.17 1.27
N GLY A 159 -6.81 -6.25 1.36
CA GLY A 159 -7.60 -6.75 0.26
C GLY A 159 -7.02 -7.98 -0.46
N PHE A 160 -7.45 -8.20 -1.69
CA PHE A 160 -6.95 -9.30 -2.51
C PHE A 160 -5.57 -9.02 -3.08
N THR A 161 -4.71 -10.04 -3.11
CA THR A 161 -3.49 -10.04 -3.93
C THR A 161 -3.83 -9.81 -5.40
N LEU A 162 -2.85 -9.45 -6.21
CA LEU A 162 -3.07 -9.26 -7.64
C LEU A 162 -3.56 -10.55 -8.31
N TYR A 163 -3.02 -11.71 -7.92
CA TYR A 163 -3.48 -13.01 -8.42
C TYR A 163 -4.92 -13.34 -7.98
N ASP A 164 -5.26 -13.07 -6.73
CA ASP A 164 -6.61 -13.32 -6.23
C ASP A 164 -7.65 -12.41 -6.90
N SER A 165 -7.28 -11.19 -7.27
CA SER A 165 -8.17 -10.26 -7.98
C SER A 165 -8.65 -10.77 -9.35
N VAL A 166 -7.93 -11.71 -9.97
CA VAL A 166 -8.32 -12.38 -11.22
C VAL A 166 -8.76 -13.83 -11.02
N SER A 167 -8.90 -14.26 -9.77
CA SER A 167 -9.18 -15.65 -9.41
C SER A 167 -10.40 -15.83 -8.53
N TYR A 168 -10.82 -14.79 -7.82
CA TYR A 168 -11.94 -14.84 -6.89
C TYR A 168 -12.87 -13.64 -7.11
N GLU A 169 -14.17 -13.87 -7.09
CA GLU A 169 -15.18 -12.81 -7.05
C GLU A 169 -15.68 -12.53 -5.65
N GLN A 170 -15.60 -13.55 -4.79
CA GLN A 170 -16.06 -13.46 -3.42
C GLN A 170 -14.90 -13.64 -2.45
N LYS A 171 -15.00 -12.99 -1.29
CA LYS A 171 -14.04 -13.19 -0.21
C LYS A 171 -14.25 -14.54 0.47
N HIS A 172 -13.15 -15.15 0.89
CA HIS A 172 -13.10 -16.44 1.56
C HIS A 172 -12.35 -16.29 2.90
N ASN A 173 -12.94 -15.54 3.85
CA ASN A 173 -12.32 -15.17 5.12
C ASN A 173 -12.74 -16.07 6.30
N LEU A 174 -13.38 -17.22 6.08
CA LEU A 174 -13.86 -18.09 7.16
C LEU A 174 -12.77 -18.51 8.15
N ASP A 175 -11.55 -18.68 7.66
CA ASP A 175 -10.39 -19.06 8.49
C ASP A 175 -9.96 -17.95 9.46
N ASN A 176 -10.47 -16.72 9.30
CA ASN A 176 -10.24 -15.61 10.23
C ASN A 176 -11.10 -15.71 11.51
N GLY A 177 -12.12 -16.58 11.54
CA GLY A 177 -12.98 -16.76 12.69
C GLY A 177 -14.04 -15.67 12.90
N GLU A 178 -14.31 -14.87 11.87
CA GLU A 178 -15.28 -13.76 11.87
C GLU A 178 -16.50 -14.06 10.97
N ASP A 179 -16.82 -15.35 10.75
CA ASP A 179 -17.94 -15.82 9.91
C ASP A 179 -17.99 -15.18 8.52
N ASN A 180 -16.81 -14.88 7.94
CA ASN A 180 -16.67 -14.17 6.65
C ASN A 180 -17.28 -12.75 6.64
N MET A 181 -17.47 -12.13 7.81
CA MET A 181 -18.02 -10.79 7.93
C MET A 181 -16.96 -9.69 7.83
N ASP A 182 -15.70 -10.02 8.09
CA ASP A 182 -14.52 -9.16 8.00
C ASP A 182 -14.09 -8.89 6.56
N GLY A 183 -13.25 -7.88 6.38
CA GLY A 183 -12.76 -7.46 5.06
C GLY A 183 -13.83 -6.82 4.16
N SER A 184 -13.42 -6.30 3.02
CA SER A 184 -14.32 -5.63 2.07
C SER A 184 -15.22 -6.61 1.34
N ASN A 185 -16.47 -6.22 1.10
CA ASN A 185 -17.39 -6.93 0.19
C ASN A 185 -17.24 -6.42 -1.27
N GLU A 186 -16.63 -5.26 -1.47
CA GLU A 186 -16.41 -4.66 -2.79
C GLU A 186 -14.93 -4.82 -3.17
N ASN A 187 -14.62 -5.83 -3.97
CA ASN A 187 -13.25 -6.18 -4.30
C ASN A 187 -12.85 -5.80 -5.74
N LEU A 188 -13.82 -5.48 -6.60
CA LEU A 188 -13.61 -5.12 -8.01
C LEU A 188 -12.79 -6.18 -8.76
N THR A 189 -13.20 -7.42 -8.62
CA THR A 189 -12.50 -8.60 -9.10
C THR A 189 -13.26 -9.32 -10.20
N TRP A 190 -12.58 -10.18 -10.93
CA TRP A 190 -13.17 -11.07 -11.92
C TRP A 190 -12.45 -12.43 -11.88
N ASN A 191 -13.18 -13.50 -11.56
CA ASN A 191 -12.60 -14.86 -11.47
C ASN A 191 -12.22 -15.49 -12.83
N CYS A 192 -12.43 -14.76 -13.93
CA CYS A 192 -12.14 -15.23 -15.30
C CYS A 192 -12.92 -16.51 -15.71
N GLY A 193 -14.07 -16.76 -15.07
CA GLY A 193 -14.95 -17.89 -15.39
C GLY A 193 -14.74 -19.14 -14.53
N ALA A 194 -14.00 -19.04 -13.43
CA ALA A 194 -13.91 -20.10 -12.42
C ALA A 194 -13.46 -19.51 -11.07
N GLU A 195 -14.23 -19.74 -10.02
CA GLU A 195 -13.88 -19.32 -8.67
C GLU A 195 -12.69 -20.14 -8.14
N GLY A 196 -11.67 -19.46 -7.65
CA GLY A 196 -10.50 -20.06 -7.01
C GLY A 196 -9.61 -20.89 -7.95
N VAL A 197 -8.98 -21.90 -7.37
CA VAL A 197 -8.04 -22.75 -8.09
C VAL A 197 -8.73 -23.54 -9.22
N THR A 198 -8.16 -23.54 -10.42
CA THR A 198 -8.72 -24.22 -11.57
C THR A 198 -7.66 -24.92 -12.43
N ARG A 199 -8.03 -26.07 -13.01
CA ARG A 199 -7.22 -26.79 -14.00
C ARG A 199 -7.60 -26.49 -15.44
N LYS A 200 -8.64 -25.66 -15.69
CA LYS A 200 -9.11 -25.30 -17.04
C LYS A 200 -8.06 -24.45 -17.77
N PRO A 201 -7.45 -24.93 -18.87
CA PRO A 201 -6.34 -24.21 -19.54
C PRO A 201 -6.75 -22.82 -20.03
N ALA A 202 -7.95 -22.66 -20.56
CA ALA A 202 -8.47 -21.40 -21.07
C ALA A 202 -8.58 -20.33 -19.96
N VAL A 203 -9.08 -20.72 -18.77
CA VAL A 203 -9.19 -19.81 -17.63
C VAL A 203 -7.80 -19.40 -17.13
N ARG A 204 -6.88 -20.34 -17.01
CA ARG A 204 -5.49 -20.06 -16.60
C ARG A 204 -4.79 -19.10 -17.57
N ALA A 205 -4.96 -19.32 -18.88
CA ALA A 205 -4.40 -18.44 -19.90
C ALA A 205 -5.01 -17.02 -19.83
N LEU A 206 -6.32 -16.93 -19.58
CA LEU A 206 -7.01 -15.65 -19.40
C LEU A 206 -6.51 -14.90 -18.16
N ARG A 207 -6.41 -15.57 -17.01
CA ARG A 207 -5.85 -14.99 -15.77
C ARG A 207 -4.44 -14.44 -16.00
N LEU A 208 -3.56 -15.25 -16.60
CA LEU A 208 -2.20 -14.80 -16.90
C LEU A 208 -2.17 -13.57 -17.82
N ARG A 209 -3.07 -13.49 -18.79
CA ARG A 209 -3.22 -12.31 -19.65
C ARG A 209 -3.66 -11.09 -18.86
N GLN A 210 -4.64 -11.25 -17.97
CA GLN A 210 -5.13 -10.13 -17.12
C GLN A 210 -4.04 -9.64 -16.14
N LEU A 211 -3.27 -10.54 -15.53
CA LEU A 211 -2.12 -10.17 -14.71
C LEU A 211 -1.08 -9.36 -15.49
N LYS A 212 -0.75 -9.80 -16.71
CA LYS A 212 0.19 -9.06 -17.59
C LYS A 212 -0.36 -7.69 -17.96
N ASN A 213 -1.66 -7.58 -18.25
CA ASN A 213 -2.30 -6.30 -18.55
C ASN A 213 -2.25 -5.38 -17.31
N ALA A 214 -2.54 -5.90 -16.13
CA ALA A 214 -2.50 -5.17 -14.88
C ALA A 214 -1.11 -4.59 -14.60
N VAL A 215 -0.06 -5.42 -14.68
CA VAL A 215 1.32 -4.97 -14.48
C VAL A 215 1.73 -3.97 -15.58
N LEU A 216 1.36 -4.19 -16.83
CA LEU A 216 1.66 -3.25 -17.93
C LEU A 216 1.03 -1.89 -17.66
N MET A 217 -0.24 -1.83 -17.28
CA MET A 217 -0.93 -0.57 -16.93
C MET A 217 -0.23 0.14 -15.76
N LEU A 218 0.11 -0.60 -14.70
CA LEU A 218 0.80 -0.06 -13.54
C LEU A 218 2.15 0.57 -13.93
N MET A 219 2.97 -0.16 -14.68
CA MET A 219 4.32 0.28 -15.07
C MET A 219 4.36 1.39 -16.10
N THR A 220 3.29 1.57 -16.89
CA THR A 220 3.21 2.63 -17.91
C THR A 220 2.42 3.86 -17.47
N SER A 221 1.83 3.83 -16.28
CA SER A 221 1.13 4.98 -15.69
C SER A 221 2.09 6.03 -15.16
N GLN A 222 1.65 7.29 -15.16
CA GLN A 222 2.37 8.35 -14.46
C GLN A 222 2.30 8.13 -12.95
N GLY A 223 3.42 8.35 -12.26
CA GLY A 223 3.54 8.17 -10.82
C GLY A 223 4.55 7.08 -10.44
N THR A 224 4.54 6.69 -9.18
CA THR A 224 5.41 5.63 -8.65
C THR A 224 4.61 4.33 -8.55
N PRO A 225 5.02 3.26 -9.23
CA PRO A 225 4.35 1.97 -9.07
C PRO A 225 4.68 1.35 -7.73
N LEU A 226 3.67 0.78 -7.08
CA LEU A 226 3.80 -0.06 -5.89
C LEU A 226 3.36 -1.47 -6.26
N ILE A 227 4.20 -2.45 -5.95
CA ILE A 227 3.95 -3.89 -6.12
C ILE A 227 3.89 -4.50 -4.73
N TYR A 228 2.83 -5.24 -4.46
CA TYR A 228 2.72 -6.02 -3.23
C TYR A 228 3.68 -7.22 -3.30
N GLY A 229 4.47 -7.43 -2.25
CA GLY A 229 5.45 -8.51 -2.23
C GLY A 229 4.78 -9.87 -2.42
N GLY A 230 5.23 -10.60 -3.45
CA GLY A 230 4.63 -11.86 -3.88
C GLY A 230 3.82 -11.77 -5.18
N ASP A 231 3.36 -10.59 -5.60
CA ASP A 231 2.63 -10.42 -6.86
C ASP A 231 3.49 -10.81 -8.07
N GLU A 232 4.81 -10.65 -7.98
CA GLU A 232 5.78 -10.99 -9.03
C GLU A 232 5.83 -12.50 -9.35
N PHE A 233 5.45 -13.36 -8.42
CA PHE A 233 5.35 -14.81 -8.66
C PHE A 233 3.92 -15.36 -8.51
N GLY A 234 2.92 -14.48 -8.36
CA GLY A 234 1.50 -14.83 -8.31
C GLY A 234 1.07 -15.38 -6.96
N ASN A 235 1.47 -14.71 -5.89
CA ASN A 235 1.03 -15.01 -4.53
C ASN A 235 -0.50 -15.00 -4.42
N SER A 236 -1.05 -15.98 -3.70
CA SER A 236 -2.49 -16.12 -3.44
C SER A 236 -2.74 -16.34 -1.96
N GLN A 237 -3.64 -15.55 -1.41
CA GLN A 237 -4.21 -15.72 -0.08
C GLN A 237 -5.48 -16.60 -0.12
N LYS A 238 -5.66 -17.35 -1.22
CA LYS A 238 -6.80 -18.27 -1.45
C LYS A 238 -8.17 -17.58 -1.33
N GLY A 239 -8.22 -16.31 -1.74
CA GLY A 239 -9.43 -15.49 -1.66
C GLY A 239 -9.70 -14.89 -0.28
N ASN A 240 -8.78 -14.98 0.67
CA ASN A 240 -8.85 -14.22 1.92
C ASN A 240 -8.38 -12.79 1.64
N ASN A 241 -9.27 -11.80 1.80
CA ASN A 241 -8.97 -10.41 1.56
C ASN A 241 -8.71 -9.60 2.85
N ASN A 242 -8.50 -10.30 3.97
CA ASN A 242 -8.21 -9.71 5.29
C ASN A 242 -7.27 -10.63 6.08
N ALA A 243 -6.14 -10.99 5.50
CA ALA A 243 -5.26 -12.05 5.99
C ALA A 243 -4.31 -11.66 7.13
N TRP A 244 -4.42 -10.46 7.69
CA TRP A 244 -3.53 -9.92 8.72
C TRP A 244 -3.43 -10.78 10.00
N CYS A 245 -4.45 -11.58 10.30
CA CYS A 245 -4.47 -12.49 11.47
C CYS A 245 -4.01 -13.91 11.12
N GLN A 246 -3.67 -14.20 9.86
CA GLN A 246 -3.22 -15.52 9.43
C GLN A 246 -1.72 -15.66 9.66
N ASP A 247 -1.33 -16.77 10.30
CA ASP A 247 0.07 -17.18 10.51
C ASP A 247 0.27 -18.54 9.82
N ASN A 248 0.31 -18.53 8.51
CA ASN A 248 0.48 -19.72 7.68
C ASN A 248 1.36 -19.41 6.45
N LYS A 249 1.74 -20.50 5.73
CA LYS A 249 2.54 -20.43 4.49
C LYS A 249 1.65 -20.41 3.27
#